data_470e04956dcc6f3a3f39a61f24255fa4
#
_entry.id   470e04956dcc6f3a3f39a61f24255fa4
#
_cell.length_a   1.000
_cell.length_b   1.000
_cell.length_c   1.000
_cell.angle_alpha   90.00
_cell.angle_beta   90.00
_cell.angle_gamma   90.00
#
_symmetry.space_group_name_H-M   'P 1'
#
loop_
_entity.id
_entity.type
_entity.pdbx_description
1 polymer ?
#
loop_
_entity_poly.entity_id
_entity_poly.type
_entity_poly.pdbx_seq_one_letter_code
_entity_poly.pdbx_strand_id
1 'polypeptide(L)'
;EITTRLVGSEMCIRDRKKGIKLKYRRSYLGIIWSLLEPLLTMIVLTIVFGTLFGNKDRTFPVYILTGRLLYTFYSSATKAALKSVRTNSAMIKKVYVPKYLYPLSSVLFNYVIFLISLIVLVPVGAVLGVEPTLYMLQIPIALILVFLLSYGCGMILATIGVFFRDMEYLWSVALMLIMYTCAIFYYPSRLLKSGFSWILKYNPLYCTIDVFRSGMFGEPVSYTHLTLPTKA
;
A
#
# COMPACT_ATOMS: atom_id res chain seq x y z
N GLU A 1 -20.33 -4.16 -30.74
CA GLU A 1 -20.18 -4.47 -29.30
C GLU A 1 -18.71 -4.38 -28.82
N ILE A 2 -17.76 -4.91 -29.59
CA ILE A 2 -16.30 -4.85 -29.29
C ILE A 2 -15.78 -3.40 -29.33
N THR A 3 -16.21 -2.61 -30.29
CA THR A 3 -15.81 -1.19 -30.45
C THR A 3 -16.28 -0.33 -29.28
N THR A 4 -17.49 -0.58 -28.75
CA THR A 4 -18.05 0.15 -27.60
C THR A 4 -17.32 -0.20 -26.31
N ARG A 5 -16.84 -1.44 -26.14
CA ARG A 5 -16.03 -1.87 -25.00
C ARG A 5 -14.64 -1.26 -25.03
N LEU A 6 -14.01 -1.17 -26.20
CA LEU A 6 -12.70 -0.54 -26.36
C LEU A 6 -12.77 0.97 -26.12
N VAL A 7 -13.77 1.65 -26.67
CA VAL A 7 -14.00 3.10 -26.41
C VAL A 7 -14.25 3.38 -24.94
N GLY A 8 -15.00 2.54 -24.24
CA GLY A 8 -15.24 2.69 -22.80
C GLY A 8 -13.95 2.51 -21.95
N SER A 9 -13.09 1.56 -22.31
CA SER A 9 -11.83 1.32 -21.62
C SER A 9 -10.81 2.44 -21.90
N GLU A 10 -10.69 2.90 -23.15
CA GLU A 10 -9.83 4.04 -23.52
C GLU A 10 -10.29 5.33 -22.84
N MET A 11 -11.59 5.56 -22.74
CA MET A 11 -12.15 6.73 -22.08
C MET A 11 -11.85 6.71 -20.58
N CYS A 12 -11.96 5.55 -19.92
CA CYS A 12 -11.57 5.35 -18.51
C CYS A 12 -10.06 5.60 -18.29
N ILE A 13 -9.19 5.14 -19.19
CA ILE A 13 -7.74 5.36 -19.12
C ILE A 13 -7.40 6.83 -19.39
N ARG A 14 -8.07 7.47 -20.36
CA ARG A 14 -7.87 8.88 -20.71
C ARG A 14 -8.31 9.82 -19.57
N ASP A 15 -9.44 9.54 -18.91
CA ASP A 15 -9.90 10.32 -17.74
C ASP A 15 -8.97 10.14 -16.53
N ARG A 16 -8.32 9.00 -16.41
CA ARG A 16 -7.31 8.78 -15.38
C ARG A 16 -5.99 9.47 -15.65
N LYS A 17 -5.53 9.52 -16.91
CA LYS A 17 -4.38 10.37 -17.29
C LYS A 17 -4.65 11.84 -17.01
N LYS A 18 -5.89 12.31 -17.22
CA LYS A 18 -6.33 13.64 -16.79
C LYS A 18 -6.33 13.79 -15.28
N GLY A 19 -6.73 12.75 -14.53
CA GLY A 19 -6.73 12.74 -13.07
C GLY A 19 -5.35 12.96 -12.45
N ILE A 20 -4.27 12.37 -13.02
CA ILE A 20 -2.89 12.64 -12.60
C ILE A 20 -2.53 14.11 -12.84
N LYS A 21 -2.81 14.61 -14.05
CA LYS A 21 -2.58 16.02 -14.38
C LYS A 21 -3.39 16.96 -13.49
N LEU A 22 -4.63 16.63 -13.16
CA LEU A 22 -5.52 17.46 -12.34
C LEU A 22 -5.11 17.47 -10.86
N LYS A 23 -4.68 16.32 -10.31
CA LYS A 23 -4.23 16.23 -8.90
C LYS A 23 -3.02 17.13 -8.64
N TYR A 24 -2.14 17.31 -9.62
CA TYR A 24 -0.88 18.03 -9.47
C TYR A 24 -0.81 19.37 -10.25
N ARG A 25 -1.85 19.72 -11.04
CA ARG A 25 -1.84 20.88 -11.96
C ARG A 25 -1.74 22.22 -11.25
N ARG A 26 -2.17 22.33 -9.99
CA ARG A 26 -2.15 23.58 -9.20
C ARG A 26 -0.99 23.68 -8.21
N SER A 27 -0.08 22.72 -8.19
CA SER A 27 1.05 22.70 -7.28
C SER A 27 2.34 23.00 -8.02
N TYR A 28 3.17 23.91 -7.50
CA TYR A 28 4.50 24.21 -8.04
C TYR A 28 5.44 22.99 -8.07
N LEU A 29 5.30 22.09 -7.10
CA LEU A 29 6.10 20.86 -6.98
C LEU A 29 5.48 19.67 -7.72
N GLY A 30 4.20 19.74 -8.12
CA GLY A 30 3.53 18.71 -8.90
C GLY A 30 3.76 17.29 -8.38
N ILE A 31 4.26 16.42 -9.24
CA ILE A 31 4.53 14.99 -8.94
C ILE A 31 5.63 14.85 -7.86
N ILE A 32 6.51 15.84 -7.68
CA ILE A 32 7.57 15.77 -6.66
C ILE A 32 7.00 15.60 -5.26
N TRP A 33 5.79 16.06 -4.99
CA TRP A 33 5.10 15.82 -3.71
C TRP A 33 4.93 14.33 -3.39
N SER A 34 4.72 13.49 -4.40
CA SER A 34 4.60 12.05 -4.17
C SER A 34 5.91 11.40 -3.69
N LEU A 35 7.05 12.07 -3.92
CA LEU A 35 8.37 11.67 -3.45
C LEU A 35 8.72 12.33 -2.11
N LEU A 36 8.38 13.62 -1.94
CA LEU A 36 8.68 14.37 -0.73
C LEU A 36 7.84 13.94 0.48
N GLU A 37 6.56 13.67 0.28
CA GLU A 37 5.65 13.27 1.35
C GLU A 37 6.14 12.02 2.11
N PRO A 38 6.52 10.90 1.45
CA PRO A 38 7.10 9.75 2.12
C PRO A 38 8.40 10.06 2.87
N LEU A 39 9.29 10.89 2.27
CA LEU A 39 10.56 11.28 2.90
C LEU A 39 10.35 12.08 4.17
N LEU A 40 9.53 13.13 4.10
CA LEU A 40 9.23 13.97 5.27
C LEU A 40 8.56 13.16 6.36
N THR A 41 7.62 12.31 6.00
CA THR A 41 6.94 11.40 6.94
C THR A 41 7.94 10.44 7.58
N MET A 42 8.87 9.87 6.83
CA MET A 42 9.94 9.03 7.35
C MET A 42 10.78 9.76 8.40
N ILE A 43 11.22 10.99 8.09
CA ILE A 43 12.05 11.79 9.00
C ILE A 43 11.30 12.04 10.32
N VAL A 44 10.06 12.50 10.25
CA VAL A 44 9.24 12.77 11.44
C VAL A 44 9.01 11.50 12.27
N LEU A 45 8.64 10.40 11.63
CA LEU A 45 8.39 9.14 12.32
C LEU A 45 9.65 8.55 12.91
N THR A 46 10.80 8.68 12.23
CA THR A 46 12.09 8.23 12.74
C THR A 46 12.49 9.01 13.98
N ILE A 47 12.31 10.32 14.00
CA ILE A 47 12.60 11.14 15.18
C ILE A 47 11.67 10.74 16.34
N VAL A 48 10.37 10.67 16.12
CA VAL A 48 9.39 10.37 17.16
C VAL A 48 9.57 8.95 17.71
N PHE A 49 9.58 7.96 16.85
CA PHE A 49 9.64 6.55 17.28
C PHE A 49 11.07 6.12 17.64
N GLY A 50 12.09 6.70 17.02
CA GLY A 50 13.49 6.48 17.41
C GLY A 50 13.75 6.94 18.86
N THR A 51 13.24 8.12 19.21
CA THR A 51 13.36 8.63 20.60
C THR A 51 12.52 7.85 21.60
N LEU A 52 11.25 7.56 21.26
CA LEU A 52 10.33 6.84 22.14
C LEU A 52 10.78 5.40 22.43
N PHE A 53 11.31 4.71 21.43
CA PHE A 53 11.74 3.32 21.58
C PHE A 53 13.21 3.15 21.84
N GLY A 54 13.97 4.24 21.87
CA GLY A 54 15.43 4.23 22.10
C GLY A 54 16.19 3.49 21.00
N ASN A 55 15.61 3.38 19.80
CA ASN A 55 16.23 2.70 18.68
C ASN A 55 17.29 3.62 18.05
N LYS A 56 18.55 3.19 18.10
CA LYS A 56 19.71 3.87 17.50
C LYS A 56 20.15 3.19 16.19
N ASP A 57 19.40 2.21 15.69
CA ASP A 57 19.77 1.49 14.47
C ASP A 57 19.74 2.42 13.26
N ARG A 58 20.82 2.45 12.52
CA ARG A 58 20.97 3.28 11.31
C ARG A 58 19.95 2.92 10.21
N THR A 59 19.52 1.68 10.18
CA THR A 59 18.57 1.14 9.20
C THR A 59 17.10 1.35 9.58
N PHE A 60 16.82 1.80 10.80
CA PHE A 60 15.46 2.02 11.31
C PHE A 60 14.61 2.97 10.44
N PRO A 61 15.16 4.08 9.87
CA PRO A 61 14.40 4.93 8.94
C PRO A 61 13.91 4.17 7.70
N VAL A 62 14.75 3.28 7.12
CA VAL A 62 14.36 2.46 5.96
C VAL A 62 13.26 1.48 6.34
N TYR A 63 13.35 0.90 7.54
CA TYR A 63 12.34 0.01 8.08
C TYR A 63 10.96 0.68 8.19
N ILE A 64 10.90 1.93 8.67
CA ILE A 64 9.66 2.71 8.72
C ILE A 64 9.17 3.06 7.32
N LEU A 65 10.08 3.52 6.44
CA LEU A 65 9.74 3.96 5.09
C LEU A 65 9.11 2.83 4.27
N THR A 66 9.70 1.63 4.29
CA THR A 66 9.18 0.47 3.57
C THR A 66 7.77 0.10 4.01
N GLY A 67 7.54 -0.04 5.31
CA GLY A 67 6.22 -0.34 5.86
C GLY A 67 5.20 0.75 5.56
N ARG A 68 5.61 2.03 5.66
CA ARG A 68 4.74 3.17 5.40
C ARG A 68 4.32 3.28 3.95
N LEU A 69 5.23 3.07 2.99
CA LEU A 69 4.95 3.11 1.55
C LEU A 69 3.90 2.05 1.15
N LEU A 70 4.10 0.81 1.57
CA LEU A 70 3.17 -0.30 1.30
C LEU A 70 1.80 -0.05 1.91
N TYR A 71 1.77 0.40 3.17
CA TYR A 71 0.52 0.76 3.84
C TYR A 71 -0.20 1.93 3.17
N THR A 72 0.51 2.99 2.79
CA THR A 72 -0.06 4.17 2.14
C THR A 72 -0.68 3.79 0.80
N PHE A 73 -0.02 2.93 0.03
CA PHE A 73 -0.59 2.37 -1.20
C PHE A 73 -1.89 1.61 -0.91
N TYR A 74 -1.85 0.63 0.01
CA TYR A 74 -3.03 -0.17 0.37
C TYR A 74 -4.20 0.70 0.81
N SER A 75 -3.94 1.66 1.70
CA SER A 75 -4.95 2.59 2.21
C SER A 75 -5.56 3.47 1.10
N SER A 76 -4.72 4.05 0.26
CA SER A 76 -5.15 4.92 -0.83
C SER A 76 -5.91 4.17 -1.91
N ALA A 77 -5.43 2.97 -2.29
CA ALA A 77 -6.04 2.13 -3.29
C ALA A 77 -7.44 1.63 -2.84
N THR A 78 -7.55 1.12 -1.61
CA THR A 78 -8.82 0.62 -1.08
C THR A 78 -9.85 1.73 -0.85
N LYS A 79 -9.43 2.92 -0.36
CA LYS A 79 -10.31 4.10 -0.25
C LYS A 79 -10.80 4.58 -1.61
N ALA A 80 -9.92 4.61 -2.61
CA ALA A 80 -10.29 5.00 -3.97
C ALA A 80 -11.23 4.00 -4.62
N ALA A 81 -10.99 2.69 -4.42
CA ALA A 81 -11.85 1.63 -4.91
C ALA A 81 -13.25 1.69 -4.30
N LEU A 82 -13.34 1.90 -2.97
CA LEU A 82 -14.61 2.05 -2.24
C LEU A 82 -15.52 3.14 -2.86
N LYS A 83 -14.94 4.25 -3.26
CA LYS A 83 -15.67 5.39 -3.86
C LYS A 83 -15.90 5.24 -5.37
N SER A 84 -15.17 4.36 -6.03
CA SER A 84 -15.03 4.32 -7.50
C SER A 84 -16.35 4.18 -8.25
N VAL A 85 -17.21 3.27 -7.82
CA VAL A 85 -18.51 3.01 -8.48
C VAL A 85 -19.47 4.19 -8.28
N ARG A 86 -19.52 4.73 -7.07
CA ARG A 86 -20.40 5.85 -6.72
C ARG A 86 -20.00 7.15 -7.45
N THR A 87 -18.71 7.45 -7.48
CA THR A 87 -18.19 8.66 -8.15
C THR A 87 -18.44 8.61 -9.66
N ASN A 88 -18.40 7.41 -10.27
CA ASN A 88 -18.62 7.24 -11.71
C ASN A 88 -20.08 6.87 -12.07
N SER A 89 -21.03 7.00 -11.15
CA SER A 89 -22.44 6.62 -11.35
C SER A 89 -23.09 7.30 -12.57
N ALA A 90 -22.75 8.55 -12.85
CA ALA A 90 -23.25 9.29 -14.00
C ALA A 90 -22.77 8.70 -15.33
N MET A 91 -21.54 8.16 -15.37
CA MET A 91 -20.96 7.50 -16.56
C MET A 91 -21.57 6.10 -16.74
N ILE A 92 -21.76 5.37 -15.65
CA ILE A 92 -22.34 4.02 -15.65
C ILE A 92 -23.75 4.01 -16.26
N LYS A 93 -24.52 5.08 -16.06
CA LYS A 93 -25.87 5.23 -16.62
C LYS A 93 -25.89 5.53 -18.11
N LYS A 94 -24.80 6.08 -18.66
CA LYS A 94 -24.74 6.52 -20.07
C LYS A 94 -24.10 5.49 -20.99
N VAL A 95 -23.12 4.73 -20.50
CA VAL A 95 -22.35 3.77 -21.29
C VAL A 95 -22.27 2.44 -20.55
N TYR A 96 -22.52 1.35 -21.26
CA TYR A 96 -22.37 0.02 -20.70
C TYR A 96 -20.89 -0.33 -20.57
N VAL A 97 -20.36 -0.19 -19.34
CA VAL A 97 -19.00 -0.60 -18.98
C VAL A 97 -19.09 -1.58 -17.82
N PRO A 98 -18.38 -2.72 -17.87
CA PRO A 98 -18.37 -3.67 -16.75
C PRO A 98 -17.95 -2.99 -15.44
N LYS A 99 -18.75 -3.14 -14.40
CA LYS A 99 -18.61 -2.40 -13.14
C LYS A 99 -17.29 -2.65 -12.41
N TYR A 100 -16.67 -3.82 -12.59
CA TYR A 100 -15.37 -4.17 -11.97
C TYR A 100 -14.20 -3.31 -12.50
N LEU A 101 -14.33 -2.69 -13.67
CA LEU A 101 -13.28 -1.84 -14.24
C LEU A 101 -13.05 -0.56 -13.42
N TYR A 102 -14.06 -0.05 -12.74
CA TYR A 102 -13.94 1.18 -11.94
C TYR A 102 -13.04 0.99 -10.71
N PRO A 103 -13.25 -0.03 -9.85
CA PRO A 103 -12.31 -0.32 -8.77
C PRO A 103 -10.92 -0.69 -9.28
N LEU A 104 -10.82 -1.54 -10.32
CA LEU A 104 -9.54 -1.94 -10.90
C LEU A 104 -8.73 -0.74 -11.37
N SER A 105 -9.34 0.15 -12.13
CA SER A 105 -8.67 1.36 -12.62
C SER A 105 -8.25 2.29 -11.48
N SER A 106 -9.01 2.33 -10.36
CA SER A 106 -8.66 3.10 -9.17
C SER A 106 -7.45 2.54 -8.46
N VAL A 107 -7.37 1.21 -8.31
CA VAL A 107 -6.24 0.52 -7.70
C VAL A 107 -5.00 0.67 -8.57
N LEU A 108 -5.10 0.44 -9.90
CA LEU A 108 -4.00 0.62 -10.84
C LEU A 108 -3.41 2.04 -10.82
N PHE A 109 -4.26 3.05 -10.77
CA PHE A 109 -3.84 4.43 -10.67
C PHE A 109 -2.97 4.69 -9.43
N ASN A 110 -3.43 4.22 -8.26
CA ASN A 110 -2.66 4.35 -7.02
C ASN A 110 -1.39 3.48 -7.04
N TYR A 111 -1.42 2.34 -7.74
CA TYR A 111 -0.26 1.48 -7.91
C TYR A 111 0.86 2.16 -8.70
N VAL A 112 0.52 2.87 -9.78
CA VAL A 112 1.51 3.66 -10.54
C VAL A 112 2.14 4.75 -9.68
N ILE A 113 1.35 5.47 -8.88
CA ILE A 113 1.86 6.48 -7.95
C ILE A 113 2.79 5.83 -6.91
N PHE A 114 2.41 4.66 -6.39
CA PHE A 114 3.21 3.91 -5.45
C PHE A 114 4.56 3.46 -6.05
N LEU A 115 4.58 2.96 -7.29
CA LEU A 115 5.83 2.61 -7.99
C LEU A 115 6.76 3.81 -8.14
N ILE A 116 6.22 4.99 -8.46
CA ILE A 116 7.00 6.22 -8.49
C ILE A 116 7.57 6.55 -7.10
N SER A 117 6.77 6.39 -6.05
CA SER A 117 7.20 6.63 -4.67
C SER A 117 8.28 5.65 -4.19
N LEU A 118 8.32 4.43 -4.74
CA LEU A 118 9.39 3.46 -4.45
C LEU A 118 10.77 3.90 -4.93
N ILE A 119 10.84 4.80 -5.93
CA ILE A 119 12.12 5.34 -6.41
C ILE A 119 12.88 6.02 -5.27
N VAL A 120 12.17 6.61 -4.31
CA VAL A 120 12.76 7.27 -3.12
C VAL A 120 13.49 6.27 -2.21
N LEU A 121 13.04 5.01 -2.20
CA LEU A 121 13.62 3.99 -1.33
C LEU A 121 15.06 3.66 -1.71
N VAL A 122 15.39 3.72 -3.00
CA VAL A 122 16.73 3.38 -3.52
C VAL A 122 17.81 4.31 -2.96
N PRO A 123 17.73 5.65 -3.14
CA PRO A 123 18.74 6.54 -2.60
C PRO A 123 18.77 6.55 -1.07
N VAL A 124 17.63 6.44 -0.40
CA VAL A 124 17.58 6.39 1.07
C VAL A 124 18.26 5.12 1.59
N GLY A 125 18.00 3.97 0.98
CA GLY A 125 18.64 2.71 1.33
C GLY A 125 20.17 2.77 1.12
N ALA A 126 20.61 3.30 -0.01
CA ALA A 126 22.05 3.45 -0.31
C ALA A 126 22.78 4.36 0.69
N VAL A 127 22.19 5.49 1.08
CA VAL A 127 22.79 6.41 2.08
C VAL A 127 22.85 5.79 3.47
N LEU A 128 21.88 4.96 3.83
CA LEU A 128 21.78 4.34 5.14
C LEU A 128 22.51 2.99 5.24
N GLY A 129 23.14 2.54 4.15
CA GLY A 129 24.02 1.37 4.15
C GLY A 129 23.27 0.03 3.99
N VAL A 130 22.12 0.04 3.31
CA VAL A 130 21.44 -1.20 2.92
C VAL A 130 22.17 -1.78 1.70
N GLU A 131 22.84 -2.92 1.88
CA GLU A 131 23.56 -3.58 0.81
C GLU A 131 22.61 -4.35 -0.13
N PRO A 132 22.77 -4.25 -1.45
CA PRO A 132 21.98 -5.02 -2.39
C PRO A 132 22.32 -6.50 -2.28
N THR A 133 21.34 -7.30 -1.89
CA THR A 133 21.46 -8.75 -1.73
C THR A 133 20.60 -9.48 -2.76
N LEU A 134 20.92 -10.76 -3.06
CA LEU A 134 20.11 -11.61 -3.95
C LEU A 134 18.64 -11.72 -3.51
N TYR A 135 18.36 -11.51 -2.23
CA TYR A 135 16.98 -11.45 -1.70
C TYR A 135 16.13 -10.32 -2.27
N MET A 136 16.72 -9.31 -2.94
CA MET A 136 15.97 -8.28 -3.66
C MET A 136 15.06 -8.86 -4.76
N LEU A 137 15.32 -10.09 -5.23
CA LEU A 137 14.43 -10.79 -6.17
C LEU A 137 13.04 -11.10 -5.56
N GLN A 138 12.88 -11.03 -4.24
CA GLN A 138 11.60 -11.18 -3.56
C GLN A 138 10.74 -9.91 -3.60
N ILE A 139 11.33 -8.74 -3.86
CA ILE A 139 10.60 -7.46 -3.92
C ILE A 139 9.48 -7.47 -4.96
N PRO A 140 9.69 -7.92 -6.21
CA PRO A 140 8.61 -8.01 -7.21
C PRO A 140 7.45 -8.90 -6.74
N ILE A 141 7.73 -9.98 -6.02
CA ILE A 141 6.69 -10.87 -5.48
C ILE A 141 5.84 -10.11 -4.44
N ALA A 142 6.47 -9.38 -3.53
CA ALA A 142 5.76 -8.56 -2.55
C ALA A 142 4.91 -7.46 -3.22
N LEU A 143 5.40 -6.86 -4.32
CA LEU A 143 4.66 -5.86 -5.09
C LEU A 143 3.41 -6.45 -5.75
N ILE A 144 3.51 -7.64 -6.30
CA ILE A 144 2.35 -8.35 -6.87
C ILE A 144 1.36 -8.72 -5.77
N LEU A 145 1.83 -9.23 -4.63
CA LEU A 145 0.98 -9.62 -3.50
C LEU A 145 0.21 -8.42 -2.94
N VAL A 146 0.88 -7.27 -2.72
CA VAL A 146 0.19 -6.07 -2.22
C VAL A 146 -0.82 -5.53 -3.22
N PHE A 147 -0.54 -5.63 -4.52
CA PHE A 147 -1.49 -5.26 -5.57
C PHE A 147 -2.73 -6.15 -5.54
N LEU A 148 -2.56 -7.48 -5.52
CA LEU A 148 -3.65 -8.45 -5.47
C LEU A 148 -4.49 -8.29 -4.20
N LEU A 149 -3.85 -8.10 -3.06
CA LEU A 149 -4.51 -7.85 -1.79
C LEU A 149 -5.35 -6.57 -1.84
N SER A 150 -4.77 -5.47 -2.35
CA SER A 150 -5.46 -4.18 -2.46
C SER A 150 -6.63 -4.24 -3.44
N TYR A 151 -6.47 -4.98 -4.54
CA TYR A 151 -7.52 -5.17 -5.54
C TYR A 151 -8.66 -6.02 -4.98
N GLY A 152 -8.36 -7.16 -4.34
CA GLY A 152 -9.37 -8.03 -3.75
C GLY A 152 -10.19 -7.32 -2.67
N CYS A 153 -9.52 -6.68 -1.71
CA CYS A 153 -10.20 -5.85 -0.71
C CYS A 153 -10.97 -4.69 -1.35
N GLY A 154 -10.38 -4.03 -2.34
CA GLY A 154 -11.00 -2.93 -3.06
C GLY A 154 -12.29 -3.32 -3.78
N MET A 155 -12.36 -4.52 -4.37
CA MET A 155 -13.57 -5.04 -5.01
C MET A 155 -14.70 -5.28 -4.01
N ILE A 156 -14.39 -5.90 -2.88
CA ILE A 156 -15.36 -6.14 -1.80
C ILE A 156 -15.89 -4.81 -1.27
N LEU A 157 -15.00 -3.87 -0.97
CA LEU A 157 -15.35 -2.55 -0.45
C LEU A 157 -16.14 -1.72 -1.47
N ALA A 158 -15.80 -1.79 -2.76
CA ALA A 158 -16.54 -1.10 -3.81
C ALA A 158 -18.00 -1.58 -3.90
N THR A 159 -18.23 -2.88 -3.70
CA THR A 159 -19.57 -3.46 -3.67
C THR A 159 -20.35 -3.00 -2.43
N ILE A 160 -19.74 -3.09 -1.24
CA ILE A 160 -20.37 -2.67 0.01
C ILE A 160 -20.66 -1.16 0.00
N GLY A 161 -19.73 -0.36 -0.52
CA GLY A 161 -19.84 1.11 -0.57
C GLY A 161 -20.95 1.65 -1.47
N VAL A 162 -21.50 0.82 -2.37
CA VAL A 162 -22.70 1.16 -3.14
C VAL A 162 -23.96 1.11 -2.26
N PHE A 163 -24.02 0.12 -1.35
CA PHE A 163 -25.19 -0.08 -0.47
C PHE A 163 -25.10 0.80 0.79
N PHE A 164 -23.91 0.92 1.37
CA PHE A 164 -23.70 1.61 2.65
C PHE A 164 -22.72 2.77 2.49
N ARG A 165 -23.21 4.01 2.57
CA ARG A 165 -22.37 5.22 2.46
C ARG A 165 -21.42 5.38 3.64
N ASP A 166 -21.83 4.98 4.82
CA ASP A 166 -21.07 5.12 6.06
C ASP A 166 -19.85 4.18 6.11
N MET A 167 -19.76 3.24 5.17
CA MET A 167 -18.60 2.36 5.02
C MET A 167 -17.28 3.12 4.81
N GLU A 168 -17.33 4.35 4.31
CA GLU A 168 -16.14 5.20 4.18
C GLU A 168 -15.52 5.56 5.53
N TYR A 169 -16.35 5.88 6.51
CA TYR A 169 -15.90 6.20 7.86
C TYR A 169 -15.42 4.96 8.58
N LEU A 170 -16.19 3.87 8.53
CA LEU A 170 -15.83 2.59 9.13
C LEU A 170 -14.51 2.07 8.57
N TRP A 171 -14.33 2.13 7.25
CA TRP A 171 -13.09 1.71 6.62
C TRP A 171 -11.89 2.59 7.03
N SER A 172 -12.11 3.89 7.23
CA SER A 172 -11.04 4.78 7.70
C SER A 172 -10.57 4.41 9.11
N VAL A 173 -11.48 4.04 9.99
CA VAL A 173 -11.16 3.54 11.35
C VAL A 173 -10.46 2.18 11.29
N ALA A 174 -10.97 1.26 10.43
CA ALA A 174 -10.35 -0.05 10.22
C ALA A 174 -8.90 0.07 9.69
N LEU A 175 -8.65 1.00 8.77
CA LEU A 175 -7.30 1.28 8.27
C LEU A 175 -6.38 1.80 9.37
N MET A 176 -6.87 2.63 10.28
CA MET A 176 -6.09 3.10 11.43
C MET A 176 -5.68 1.91 12.32
N LEU A 177 -6.59 0.99 12.60
CA LEU A 177 -6.31 -0.23 13.33
C LEU A 177 -5.27 -1.10 12.59
N ILE A 178 -5.43 -1.31 11.29
CA ILE A 178 -4.49 -2.05 10.45
C ILE A 178 -3.11 -1.41 10.49
N MET A 179 -3.00 -0.09 10.46
CA MET A 179 -1.73 0.62 10.51
C MET A 179 -0.92 0.27 11.77
N TYR A 180 -1.57 0.23 12.93
CA TYR A 180 -0.90 -0.10 14.19
C TYR A 180 -0.62 -1.60 14.34
N THR A 181 -1.44 -2.46 13.75
CA THR A 181 -1.24 -3.92 13.80
C THR A 181 -0.20 -4.44 12.79
N CYS A 182 0.16 -3.67 11.76
CA CYS A 182 1.16 -4.07 10.76
C CYS A 182 2.63 -3.88 11.19
N ALA A 183 2.92 -3.58 12.45
CA ALA A 183 4.29 -3.37 12.96
C ALA A 183 5.13 -2.43 12.08
N ILE A 184 4.53 -1.29 11.65
CA ILE A 184 5.19 -0.31 10.78
C ILE A 184 6.21 0.51 11.58
N PHE A 185 5.88 0.86 12.82
CA PHE A 185 6.61 1.82 13.67
C PHE A 185 7.49 1.16 14.72
N TYR A 186 7.42 -0.16 14.88
CA TYR A 186 8.14 -0.92 15.89
C TYR A 186 8.55 -2.29 15.35
N TYR A 187 9.58 -2.89 15.95
CA TYR A 187 10.00 -4.23 15.57
C TYR A 187 8.99 -5.28 16.09
N PRO A 188 8.66 -6.29 15.26
CA PRO A 188 7.67 -7.32 15.60
C PRO A 188 8.06 -8.15 16.84
N SER A 189 9.34 -8.20 17.19
CA SER A 189 9.86 -8.89 18.37
C SER A 189 9.19 -8.47 19.68
N ARG A 190 8.71 -7.23 19.78
CA ARG A 190 7.97 -6.73 20.96
C ARG A 190 6.56 -7.32 21.05
N LEU A 191 5.88 -7.45 19.93
CA LEU A 191 4.52 -8.00 19.88
C LEU A 191 4.51 -9.53 19.96
N LEU A 192 5.56 -10.19 19.44
CA LEU A 192 5.73 -11.65 19.53
C LEU A 192 5.89 -12.13 20.98
N LYS A 193 6.46 -11.29 21.87
CA LYS A 193 6.59 -11.57 23.29
C LYS A 193 5.31 -11.30 24.09
N SER A 194 4.36 -10.56 23.55
CA SER A 194 3.03 -10.34 24.11
C SER A 194 2.06 -11.38 23.56
N GLY A 195 1.02 -11.74 24.30
CA GLY A 195 0.01 -12.75 23.89
C GLY A 195 -0.78 -12.42 22.60
N PHE A 196 -0.45 -11.31 21.91
CA PHE A 196 -1.12 -10.82 20.69
C PHE A 196 -0.40 -11.21 19.38
N SER A 197 0.51 -12.19 19.42
CA SER A 197 1.24 -12.67 18.23
C SER A 197 0.35 -13.15 17.08
N TRP A 198 -0.87 -13.64 17.40
CA TRP A 198 -1.84 -14.08 16.41
C TRP A 198 -2.31 -12.95 15.47
N ILE A 199 -2.35 -11.70 15.94
CA ILE A 199 -2.75 -10.53 15.12
C ILE A 199 -1.78 -10.34 13.95
N LEU A 200 -0.47 -10.44 14.21
CA LEU A 200 0.55 -10.37 13.16
C LEU A 200 0.43 -11.55 12.21
N LYS A 201 0.21 -12.75 12.76
CA LYS A 201 0.17 -13.99 11.98
C LYS A 201 -0.97 -14.03 10.96
N TYR A 202 -2.13 -13.48 11.30
CA TYR A 202 -3.31 -13.50 10.41
C TYR A 202 -3.49 -12.22 9.59
N ASN A 203 -2.61 -11.23 9.73
CA ASN A 203 -2.70 -9.99 8.95
C ASN A 203 -2.00 -10.13 7.59
N PRO A 204 -2.74 -10.23 6.46
CA PRO A 204 -2.13 -10.47 5.15
C PRO A 204 -1.27 -9.28 4.68
N LEU A 205 -1.60 -8.06 5.13
CA LEU A 205 -0.80 -6.89 4.80
C LEU A 205 0.55 -6.94 5.52
N TYR A 206 0.57 -7.37 6.79
CA TYR A 206 1.83 -7.56 7.52
C TYR A 206 2.72 -8.59 6.83
N CYS A 207 2.17 -9.74 6.41
CA CYS A 207 2.94 -10.75 5.68
C CYS A 207 3.58 -10.19 4.40
N THR A 208 2.84 -9.35 3.66
CA THR A 208 3.36 -8.72 2.44
C THR A 208 4.48 -7.72 2.74
N ILE A 209 4.33 -6.94 3.82
CA ILE A 209 5.35 -6.00 4.28
C ILE A 209 6.61 -6.75 4.74
N ASP A 210 6.44 -7.88 5.42
CA ASP A 210 7.53 -8.71 5.91
C ASP A 210 8.35 -9.32 4.76
N VAL A 211 7.69 -9.85 3.74
CA VAL A 211 8.36 -10.33 2.49
C VAL A 211 9.13 -9.21 1.82
N PHE A 212 8.57 -8.00 1.75
CA PHE A 212 9.24 -6.85 1.16
C PHE A 212 10.49 -6.44 1.97
N ARG A 213 10.38 -6.41 3.30
CA ARG A 213 11.49 -6.10 4.21
C ARG A 213 12.59 -7.15 4.14
N SER A 214 12.23 -8.44 4.11
CA SER A 214 13.19 -9.53 3.93
C SER A 214 14.01 -9.35 2.65
N GLY A 215 13.36 -8.96 1.55
CA GLY A 215 14.05 -8.63 0.30
C GLY A 215 14.99 -7.43 0.41
N MET A 216 14.64 -6.42 1.22
CA MET A 216 15.46 -5.21 1.39
C MET A 216 16.64 -5.40 2.33
N PHE A 217 16.47 -6.13 3.44
CA PHE A 217 17.49 -6.28 4.48
C PHE A 217 18.33 -7.54 4.34
N GLY A 218 18.03 -8.39 3.34
CA GLY A 218 18.77 -9.62 3.11
C GLY A 218 18.55 -10.69 4.18
N GLU A 219 17.51 -10.56 4.97
CA GLU A 219 17.13 -11.54 5.96
C GLU A 219 16.22 -12.60 5.34
N PRO A 220 16.41 -13.91 5.69
CA PRO A 220 15.48 -14.92 5.20
C PRO A 220 14.08 -14.65 5.75
N VAL A 221 13.06 -14.80 4.88
CA VAL A 221 11.65 -14.67 5.29
C VAL A 221 11.40 -15.58 6.48
N SER A 222 10.98 -15.02 7.58
CA SER A 222 10.60 -15.81 8.76
C SER A 222 9.32 -16.58 8.42
N TYR A 223 9.47 -17.84 7.97
CA TYR A 223 8.37 -18.76 7.61
C TYR A 223 7.47 -19.14 8.80
N THR A 224 7.49 -18.38 9.88
CA THR A 224 6.62 -18.59 11.05
C THR A 224 5.13 -18.62 10.71
N HIS A 225 4.77 -18.23 9.47
CA HIS A 225 3.39 -18.26 8.98
C HIS A 225 3.02 -19.55 8.23
N LEU A 226 3.99 -20.35 7.79
CA LEU A 226 3.79 -21.58 6.98
C LEU A 226 4.17 -22.86 7.70
N THR A 227 4.96 -22.80 8.74
CA THR A 227 5.24 -23.97 9.56
C THR A 227 4.22 -24.07 10.69
N LEU A 228 3.29 -25.01 10.56
CA LEU A 228 2.65 -25.65 11.69
C LEU A 228 3.73 -25.96 12.75
N PRO A 229 3.47 -25.73 14.05
CA PRO A 229 4.41 -26.14 15.06
C PRO A 229 4.56 -27.67 15.01
N THR A 230 5.54 -28.15 14.28
CA THR A 230 6.05 -29.49 14.53
C THR A 230 6.67 -29.41 15.91
N LYS A 231 5.91 -29.89 16.89
CA LYS A 231 6.44 -30.26 18.20
C LYS A 231 7.68 -31.15 17.96
N ALA A 232 8.82 -30.67 18.35
CA ALA A 232 9.91 -31.49 18.82
C ALA A 232 10.02 -31.29 20.32
#